data_6f2041353987202329450b62502d9899
#
_entry.id   6f2041353987202329450b62502d9899
#
_cell.length_a   1.000
_cell.length_b   1.000
_cell.length_c   1.000
_cell.angle_alpha   90.00
_cell.angle_beta   90.00
_cell.angle_gamma   90.00
#
_symmetry.space_group_name_H-M   'P 1'
#
loop_
_entity.id
_entity.type
_entity.pdbx_description
1 polymer ?
#
loop_
_entity_poly.entity_id
_entity_poly.type
_entity_poly.pdbx_seq_one_letter_code
_entity_poly.pdbx_strand_id
1 'polypeptide(L)'
;MRTYNDLRNKFSLAASTIMLITNVVMYYTTFDFCKPLISLLRLYFILDMYDCEYIFRFHHLVVLSEMTLILNSMCNEQVRVLSLWSNTEISTVFLNMYFITKNDIYKLIFVPTFFYFRIFEFVKYIYFSDNFYIDSVLVCINNQLPISYELCYNTTKILNYSLFGLNIYWF
;
A
#
# COMPACT_ATOMS: atom_id res chain seq x y z
N MET A 1 -28.24 4.24 -0.90
CA MET A 1 -26.98 4.35 -1.68
C MET A 1 -26.07 5.48 -1.22
N ARG A 2 -26.55 6.73 -1.06
CA ARG A 2 -25.69 7.87 -0.67
C ARG A 2 -25.02 7.71 0.72
N THR A 3 -25.74 7.23 1.71
CA THR A 3 -25.25 7.01 3.09
C THR A 3 -24.19 5.92 3.18
N TYR A 4 -24.29 4.87 2.37
CA TYR A 4 -23.32 3.77 2.34
C TYR A 4 -21.98 4.21 1.77
N ASN A 5 -21.99 4.91 0.62
CA ASN A 5 -20.75 5.44 0.02
C ASN A 5 -20.04 6.44 0.94
N ASP A 6 -20.80 7.25 1.70
CA ASP A 6 -20.24 8.18 2.67
C ASP A 6 -19.54 7.45 3.83
N LEU A 7 -20.17 6.40 4.36
CA LEU A 7 -19.58 5.57 5.40
C LEU A 7 -18.31 4.87 4.92
N ARG A 8 -18.33 4.27 3.73
CA ARG A 8 -17.17 3.63 3.11
C ARG A 8 -15.99 4.61 2.93
N ASN A 9 -16.25 5.82 2.42
CA ASN A 9 -15.21 6.84 2.27
C ASN A 9 -14.60 7.27 3.60
N LYS A 10 -15.40 7.34 4.68
CA LYS A 10 -14.91 7.61 6.04
C LYS A 10 -14.03 6.49 6.58
N PHE A 11 -14.40 5.22 6.36
CA PHE A 11 -13.57 4.08 6.73
C PHE A 11 -12.27 4.04 5.94
N SER A 12 -12.33 4.28 4.63
CA SER A 12 -11.13 4.37 3.78
C SER A 12 -10.21 5.51 4.21
N LEU A 13 -10.77 6.68 4.56
CA LEU A 13 -10.00 7.80 5.10
C LEU A 13 -9.31 7.42 6.42
N ALA A 14 -10.03 6.76 7.33
CA ALA A 14 -9.47 6.32 8.59
C ALA A 14 -8.33 5.31 8.38
N ALA A 15 -8.52 4.30 7.50
CA ALA A 15 -7.51 3.30 7.19
C ALA A 15 -6.25 3.93 6.58
N SER A 16 -6.41 4.81 5.59
CA SER A 16 -5.28 5.53 4.96
C SER A 16 -4.54 6.41 5.96
N THR A 17 -5.26 7.07 6.86
CA THR A 17 -4.66 7.88 7.94
C THR A 17 -3.88 7.01 8.92
N ILE A 18 -4.43 5.87 9.34
CA ILE A 18 -3.74 4.90 10.20
C ILE A 18 -2.46 4.42 9.52
N MET A 19 -2.51 4.13 8.23
CA MET A 19 -1.33 3.67 7.48
C MET A 19 -0.21 4.73 7.45
N LEU A 20 -0.56 6.01 7.26
CA LEU A 20 0.39 7.12 7.32
C LEU A 20 0.98 7.30 8.73
N ILE A 21 0.15 7.22 9.78
CA ILE A 21 0.61 7.28 11.17
C ILE A 21 1.55 6.11 11.46
N THR A 22 1.20 4.90 11.02
CA THR A 22 2.03 3.70 11.17
C THR A 22 3.40 3.91 10.54
N ASN A 23 3.47 4.52 9.35
CA ASN A 23 4.72 4.84 8.67
C ASN A 23 5.59 5.80 9.50
N VAL A 24 5.00 6.87 10.03
CA VAL A 24 5.72 7.83 10.89
C VAL A 24 6.20 7.14 12.18
N VAL A 25 5.36 6.34 12.80
CA VAL A 25 5.72 5.61 14.04
C VAL A 25 6.84 4.61 13.78
N MET A 26 6.82 3.88 12.66
CA MET A 26 7.90 2.95 12.27
C MET A 26 9.25 3.64 12.10
N TYR A 27 9.25 4.89 11.67
CA TYR A 27 10.48 5.67 11.53
C TYR A 27 11.19 5.92 12.88
N TYR A 28 10.39 6.04 13.96
CA TYR A 28 10.88 6.35 15.33
C TYR A 28 10.90 5.14 16.27
N THR A 29 10.36 3.99 15.85
CA THR A 29 10.22 2.80 16.71
C THR A 29 10.68 1.54 15.98
N THR A 30 10.38 0.38 16.55
CA THR A 30 10.65 -0.92 15.92
C THR A 30 9.44 -1.40 15.13
N PHE A 31 9.70 -2.24 14.13
CA PHE A 31 8.65 -2.88 13.32
C PHE A 31 7.64 -3.68 14.17
N ASP A 32 8.11 -4.33 15.24
CA ASP A 32 7.25 -5.11 16.13
C ASP A 32 6.12 -4.30 16.76
N PHE A 33 6.38 -3.03 17.07
CA PHE A 33 5.36 -2.14 17.62
C PHE A 33 4.23 -1.87 16.60
N CYS A 34 4.54 -1.89 15.32
CA CYS A 34 3.59 -1.58 14.25
C CYS A 34 2.79 -2.80 13.76
N LYS A 35 3.21 -4.03 14.08
CA LYS A 35 2.52 -5.26 13.65
C LYS A 35 1.02 -5.28 13.95
N PRO A 36 0.53 -4.88 15.13
CA PRO A 36 -0.90 -4.85 15.41
C PRO A 36 -1.67 -3.90 14.49
N LEU A 37 -1.09 -2.73 14.18
CA LEU A 37 -1.70 -1.75 13.28
C LEU A 37 -1.78 -2.28 11.84
N ILE A 38 -0.70 -2.90 11.36
CA ILE A 38 -0.67 -3.53 10.03
C ILE A 38 -1.67 -4.69 9.94
N SER A 39 -1.82 -5.46 11.01
CA SER A 39 -2.81 -6.54 11.09
C SER A 39 -4.24 -6.01 11.04
N LEU A 40 -4.51 -4.87 11.68
CA LEU A 40 -5.80 -4.17 11.60
C LEU A 40 -6.09 -3.67 10.18
N LEU A 41 -5.09 -3.13 9.50
CA LEU A 41 -5.21 -2.70 8.10
C LEU A 41 -5.50 -3.87 7.17
N ARG A 42 -4.88 -5.04 7.38
CA ARG A 42 -5.23 -6.26 6.64
C ARG A 42 -6.71 -6.61 6.80
N LEU A 43 -7.23 -6.56 8.02
CA LEU A 43 -8.65 -6.80 8.27
C LEU A 43 -9.53 -5.80 7.50
N TYR A 44 -9.15 -4.52 7.50
CA TYR A 44 -9.85 -3.51 6.70
C TYR A 44 -9.88 -3.88 5.21
N PHE A 45 -8.73 -4.23 4.59
CA PHE A 45 -8.69 -4.61 3.18
C PHE A 45 -9.53 -5.85 2.87
N ILE A 46 -9.56 -6.85 3.77
CA ILE A 46 -10.41 -8.04 3.63
C ILE A 46 -11.89 -7.65 3.62
N LEU A 47 -12.30 -6.78 4.54
CA LEU A 47 -13.69 -6.32 4.62
C LEU A 47 -14.09 -5.45 3.42
N ASP A 48 -13.21 -4.57 2.96
CA ASP A 48 -13.49 -3.70 1.80
C ASP A 48 -13.57 -4.50 0.48
N MET A 49 -12.84 -5.63 0.36
CA MET A 49 -12.96 -6.53 -0.80
C MET A 49 -14.36 -7.12 -0.97
N TYR A 50 -15.12 -7.26 0.10
CA TYR A 50 -16.44 -7.90 0.03
C TYR A 50 -17.42 -7.10 -0.86
N ASP A 51 -17.31 -5.78 -0.85
CA ASP A 51 -18.29 -4.90 -1.48
C ASP A 51 -17.70 -3.93 -2.53
N CYS A 52 -16.45 -4.14 -2.95
CA CYS A 52 -15.83 -3.31 -3.98
C CYS A 52 -15.93 -3.93 -5.37
N GLU A 53 -15.75 -3.11 -6.40
CA GLU A 53 -15.66 -3.55 -7.80
C GLU A 53 -14.45 -4.48 -8.03
N TYR A 54 -14.51 -5.33 -9.06
CA TYR A 54 -13.47 -6.34 -9.35
C TYR A 54 -12.05 -5.77 -9.41
N ILE A 55 -11.87 -4.59 -10.01
CA ILE A 55 -10.57 -3.96 -10.13
C ILE A 55 -9.98 -3.59 -8.75
N PHE A 56 -10.83 -3.11 -7.83
CA PHE A 56 -10.43 -2.83 -6.46
C PHE A 56 -10.18 -4.11 -5.66
N ARG A 57 -10.95 -5.18 -5.90
CA ARG A 57 -10.68 -6.51 -5.29
C ARG A 57 -9.30 -7.01 -5.68
N PHE A 58 -8.96 -6.91 -6.95
CA PHE A 58 -7.63 -7.30 -7.41
C PHE A 58 -6.53 -6.47 -6.75
N HIS A 59 -6.71 -5.14 -6.65
CA HIS A 59 -5.80 -4.27 -5.92
C HIS A 59 -5.63 -4.69 -4.46
N HIS A 60 -6.73 -4.89 -3.74
CA HIS A 60 -6.69 -5.32 -2.33
C HIS A 60 -6.04 -6.69 -2.17
N LEU A 61 -6.26 -7.61 -3.10
CA LEU A 61 -5.62 -8.92 -3.07
C LEU A 61 -4.10 -8.81 -3.20
N VAL A 62 -3.61 -7.98 -4.12
CA VAL A 62 -2.17 -7.74 -4.28
C VAL A 62 -1.58 -7.08 -3.03
N VAL A 63 -2.21 -6.02 -2.51
CA VAL A 63 -1.78 -5.36 -1.27
C VAL A 63 -1.76 -6.32 -0.08
N LEU A 64 -2.80 -7.15 0.09
CA LEU A 64 -2.88 -8.15 1.17
C LEU A 64 -1.77 -9.19 1.05
N SER A 65 -1.46 -9.63 -0.16
CA SER A 65 -0.37 -10.60 -0.41
C SER A 65 0.96 -10.01 0.05
N GLU A 66 1.26 -8.78 -0.33
CA GLU A 66 2.48 -8.12 0.05
C GLU A 66 2.53 -7.80 1.55
N MET A 67 1.44 -7.28 2.15
CA MET A 67 1.36 -7.08 3.60
C MET A 67 1.59 -8.38 4.39
N THR A 68 1.10 -9.51 3.86
CA THR A 68 1.30 -10.82 4.50
C THR A 68 2.76 -11.22 4.46
N LEU A 69 3.41 -11.06 3.33
CA LEU A 69 4.85 -11.35 3.18
C LEU A 69 5.67 -10.47 4.13
N ILE A 70 5.38 -9.19 4.21
CA ILE A 70 6.09 -8.24 5.09
C ILE A 70 5.89 -8.57 6.57
N LEU A 71 4.65 -8.87 7.01
CA LEU A 71 4.39 -9.22 8.41
C LEU A 71 5.10 -10.49 8.86
N ASN A 72 5.25 -11.45 7.97
CA ASN A 72 5.92 -12.70 8.29
C ASN A 72 7.45 -12.59 8.26
N SER A 73 7.98 -11.66 7.48
CA SER A 73 9.43 -11.56 7.25
C SER A 73 10.23 -10.93 8.38
N MET A 74 9.61 -10.29 9.35
CA MET A 74 10.20 -9.77 10.60
C MET A 74 11.46 -8.87 10.46
N CYS A 75 11.67 -8.23 9.32
CA CYS A 75 12.90 -7.51 9.03
C CYS A 75 12.73 -5.99 9.09
N ASN A 76 13.61 -5.31 9.85
CA ASN A 76 13.62 -3.83 9.90
C ASN A 76 13.93 -3.18 8.54
N GLU A 77 14.56 -3.92 7.64
CA GLU A 77 14.92 -3.44 6.30
C GLU A 77 13.72 -3.26 5.38
N GLN A 78 12.61 -3.91 5.67
CA GLN A 78 11.36 -3.78 4.91
C GLN A 78 10.54 -2.53 5.26
N VAL A 79 10.97 -1.77 6.25
CA VAL A 79 10.40 -0.45 6.57
C VAL A 79 10.35 0.44 5.31
N ARG A 80 11.32 0.31 4.41
CA ARG A 80 11.33 1.08 3.14
C ARG A 80 10.17 0.74 2.22
N VAL A 81 9.86 -0.56 2.06
CA VAL A 81 8.75 -1.01 1.21
C VAL A 81 7.41 -0.54 1.78
N LEU A 82 7.23 -0.72 3.09
CA LEU A 82 6.04 -0.23 3.80
C LEU A 82 5.93 1.30 3.75
N SER A 83 7.05 2.01 3.82
CA SER A 83 7.09 3.46 3.70
C SER A 83 6.65 3.91 2.30
N LEU A 84 7.15 3.27 1.25
CA LEU A 84 6.73 3.57 -0.12
C LEU A 84 5.22 3.40 -0.29
N TRP A 85 4.66 2.31 0.20
CA TRP A 85 3.23 2.02 0.10
C TRP A 85 2.39 2.96 0.97
N SER A 86 2.83 3.23 2.20
CA SER A 86 2.16 4.18 3.06
C SER A 86 2.10 5.58 2.44
N ASN A 87 3.15 5.98 1.74
CA ASN A 87 3.19 7.26 1.03
C ASN A 87 2.16 7.33 -0.11
N THR A 88 1.81 6.19 -0.75
CA THR A 88 0.74 6.19 -1.76
C THR A 88 -0.61 6.56 -1.15
N GLU A 89 -0.82 6.29 0.14
CA GLU A 89 -2.07 6.60 0.84
C GLU A 89 -2.26 8.11 1.08
N ILE A 90 -1.23 8.94 0.94
CA ILE A 90 -1.37 10.40 0.97
C ILE A 90 -2.40 10.85 -0.07
N SER A 91 -2.31 10.33 -1.29
CA SER A 91 -3.27 10.64 -2.34
C SER A 91 -4.68 10.12 -2.00
N THR A 92 -4.80 8.92 -1.41
CA THR A 92 -6.09 8.36 -0.99
C THR A 92 -6.77 9.22 0.08
N VAL A 93 -6.02 9.80 1.01
CA VAL A 93 -6.57 10.74 2.00
C VAL A 93 -7.23 11.93 1.30
N PHE A 94 -6.57 12.58 0.35
CA PHE A 94 -7.14 13.73 -0.35
C PHE A 94 -8.34 13.35 -1.21
N LEU A 95 -8.31 12.19 -1.86
CA LEU A 95 -9.45 11.68 -2.63
C LEU A 95 -10.68 11.45 -1.72
N ASN A 96 -10.51 10.81 -0.58
CA ASN A 96 -11.59 10.58 0.37
C ASN A 96 -12.10 11.88 0.98
N MET A 97 -11.23 12.85 1.30
CA MET A 97 -11.63 14.18 1.74
C MET A 97 -12.47 14.90 0.70
N TYR A 98 -12.11 14.79 -0.59
CA TYR A 98 -12.96 15.31 -1.67
C TYR A 98 -14.33 14.65 -1.70
N PHE A 99 -14.41 13.33 -1.61
CA PHE A 99 -15.69 12.61 -1.63
C PHE A 99 -16.60 12.94 -0.42
N ILE A 100 -16.00 13.19 0.75
CA ILE A 100 -16.74 13.53 1.98
C ILE A 100 -17.19 14.99 1.96
N THR A 101 -16.28 15.92 1.65
CA THR A 101 -16.53 17.37 1.79
C THR A 101 -17.08 18.04 0.54
N LYS A 102 -16.89 17.41 -0.64
CA LYS A 102 -17.17 18.00 -1.97
C LYS A 102 -16.41 19.31 -2.24
N ASN A 103 -15.30 19.52 -1.55
CA ASN A 103 -14.46 20.70 -1.75
C ASN A 103 -13.36 20.40 -2.78
N ASP A 104 -13.40 21.12 -3.91
CA ASP A 104 -12.50 20.91 -5.05
C ASP A 104 -11.02 21.13 -4.73
N ILE A 105 -10.69 21.83 -3.63
CA ILE A 105 -9.29 21.99 -3.22
C ILE A 105 -8.62 20.63 -2.97
N TYR A 106 -9.36 19.67 -2.41
CA TYR A 106 -8.83 18.32 -2.17
C TYR A 106 -8.59 17.55 -3.48
N LYS A 107 -9.42 17.79 -4.51
CA LYS A 107 -9.19 17.24 -5.84
C LYS A 107 -7.94 17.83 -6.49
N LEU A 108 -7.71 19.14 -6.32
CA LEU A 108 -6.51 19.80 -6.84
C LEU A 108 -5.23 19.29 -6.17
N ILE A 109 -5.29 18.95 -4.87
CA ILE A 109 -4.15 18.37 -4.15
C ILE A 109 -4.00 16.88 -4.48
N PHE A 110 -5.09 16.14 -4.69
CA PHE A 110 -5.07 14.74 -5.04
C PHE A 110 -4.27 14.46 -6.32
N VAL A 111 -4.50 15.23 -7.38
CA VAL A 111 -3.85 14.99 -8.69
C VAL A 111 -2.32 14.98 -8.59
N PRO A 112 -1.65 16.03 -8.10
CA PRO A 112 -0.19 16.04 -8.00
C PRO A 112 0.35 15.02 -7.00
N THR A 113 -0.34 14.78 -5.87
CA THR A 113 0.09 13.78 -4.88
C THR A 113 -0.06 12.36 -5.43
N PHE A 114 -1.12 12.08 -6.18
CA PHE A 114 -1.30 10.79 -6.86
C PHE A 114 -0.16 10.56 -7.85
N PHE A 115 0.11 11.53 -8.73
CA PHE A 115 1.17 11.41 -9.72
C PHE A 115 2.54 11.21 -9.07
N TYR A 116 2.86 12.01 -8.05
CA TYR A 116 4.15 11.93 -7.38
C TYR A 116 4.34 10.58 -6.67
N PHE A 117 3.43 10.20 -5.76
CA PHE A 117 3.62 9.02 -4.92
C PHE A 117 3.28 7.70 -5.62
N ARG A 118 2.27 7.66 -6.50
CA ARG A 118 1.81 6.41 -7.13
C ARG A 118 2.43 6.15 -8.49
N ILE A 119 2.96 7.16 -9.15
CA ILE A 119 3.61 6.98 -10.46
C ILE A 119 5.11 7.20 -10.31
N PHE A 120 5.54 8.42 -9.96
CA PHE A 120 6.95 8.78 -9.98
C PHE A 120 7.79 7.98 -8.97
N GLU A 121 7.39 7.92 -7.69
CA GLU A 121 8.13 7.20 -6.65
C GLU A 121 8.13 5.68 -6.92
N PHE A 122 7.04 5.11 -7.45
CA PHE A 122 7.01 3.69 -7.84
C PHE A 122 7.98 3.39 -8.99
N VAL A 123 7.98 4.21 -10.05
CA VAL A 123 8.94 4.06 -11.16
C VAL A 123 10.37 4.15 -10.65
N LYS A 124 10.65 5.16 -9.82
CA LYS A 124 11.96 5.34 -9.22
C LYS A 124 12.40 4.12 -8.43
N TYR A 125 11.52 3.56 -7.59
CA TYR A 125 11.83 2.39 -6.78
C TYR A 125 12.04 1.14 -7.63
N ILE A 126 11.12 0.83 -8.54
CA ILE A 126 11.13 -0.43 -9.31
C ILE A 126 12.26 -0.46 -10.35
N TYR A 127 12.53 0.66 -11.01
CA TYR A 127 13.45 0.68 -12.15
C TYR A 127 14.83 1.27 -11.85
N PHE A 128 14.95 2.12 -10.83
CA PHE A 128 16.18 2.88 -10.57
C PHE A 128 16.76 2.63 -9.18
N SER A 129 16.17 1.72 -8.39
CA SER A 129 16.66 1.41 -7.05
C SER A 129 17.23 -0.01 -7.00
N ASP A 130 18.50 -0.15 -6.67
CA ASP A 130 19.14 -1.44 -6.36
C ASP A 130 18.48 -2.12 -5.15
N ASN A 131 17.86 -1.33 -4.28
CA ASN A 131 17.17 -1.82 -3.10
C ASN A 131 15.96 -2.71 -3.44
N PHE A 132 15.31 -2.51 -4.59
CA PHE A 132 14.15 -3.33 -4.97
C PHE A 132 14.51 -4.83 -5.07
N TYR A 133 15.66 -5.16 -5.65
CA TYR A 133 16.12 -6.55 -5.71
C TYR A 133 16.42 -7.10 -4.31
N ILE A 134 17.17 -6.34 -3.51
CA ILE A 134 17.55 -6.74 -2.15
C ILE A 134 16.30 -6.94 -1.28
N ASP A 135 15.39 -5.97 -1.28
CA ASP A 135 14.15 -6.03 -0.49
C ASP A 135 13.30 -7.25 -0.89
N SER A 136 13.20 -7.55 -2.20
CA SER A 136 12.45 -8.70 -2.71
C SER A 136 13.04 -10.04 -2.28
N VAL A 137 14.36 -10.17 -2.30
CA VAL A 137 15.06 -11.40 -1.88
C VAL A 137 14.97 -11.59 -0.36
N LEU A 138 15.15 -10.52 0.41
CA LEU A 138 15.05 -10.55 1.87
C LEU A 138 13.67 -11.00 2.37
N VAL A 139 12.59 -10.55 1.71
CA VAL A 139 11.23 -11.02 2.01
C VAL A 139 11.15 -12.54 1.98
N CYS A 140 11.78 -13.18 1.00
CA CYS A 140 11.71 -14.62 0.84
C CYS A 140 12.62 -15.38 1.78
N ILE A 141 13.81 -14.88 2.03
CA ILE A 141 14.72 -15.46 3.00
C ILE A 141 14.06 -15.48 4.38
N ASN A 142 13.51 -14.37 4.80
CA ASN A 142 12.94 -14.23 6.14
C ASN A 142 11.64 -15.02 6.32
N ASN A 143 10.88 -15.25 5.25
CA ASN A 143 9.71 -16.12 5.28
C ASN A 143 10.06 -17.61 5.17
N GLN A 144 11.34 -17.96 5.02
CA GLN A 144 11.81 -19.34 4.83
C GLN A 144 11.05 -20.06 3.69
N LEU A 145 10.72 -19.32 2.65
CA LEU A 145 9.97 -19.89 1.54
C LEU A 145 10.83 -20.90 0.78
N PRO A 146 10.34 -22.12 0.52
CA PRO A 146 11.10 -23.15 -0.18
C PRO A 146 11.14 -22.91 -1.69
N ILE A 147 11.46 -21.69 -2.09
CA ILE A 147 11.51 -21.24 -3.49
C ILE A 147 12.86 -20.57 -3.76
N SER A 148 13.27 -20.58 -5.01
CA SER A 148 14.51 -19.93 -5.42
C SER A 148 14.44 -18.41 -5.26
N TYR A 149 15.57 -17.76 -5.01
CA TYR A 149 15.66 -16.31 -4.94
C TYR A 149 15.18 -15.61 -6.22
N GLU A 150 15.42 -16.24 -7.38
CA GLU A 150 14.95 -15.73 -8.65
C GLU A 150 13.42 -15.76 -8.75
N LEU A 151 12.79 -16.85 -8.34
CA LEU A 151 11.33 -16.95 -8.32
C LEU A 151 10.72 -15.93 -7.36
N CYS A 152 11.36 -15.71 -6.22
CA CYS A 152 10.96 -14.72 -5.24
C CYS A 152 11.00 -13.30 -5.81
N TYR A 153 12.13 -12.94 -6.40
CA TYR A 153 12.29 -11.64 -7.06
C TYR A 153 11.25 -11.44 -8.16
N ASN A 154 11.05 -12.44 -9.02
CA ASN A 154 10.09 -12.35 -10.11
C ASN A 154 8.65 -12.22 -9.58
N THR A 155 8.29 -12.93 -8.51
CA THR A 155 6.97 -12.83 -7.89
C THR A 155 6.73 -11.42 -7.33
N THR A 156 7.67 -10.89 -6.55
CA THR A 156 7.58 -9.53 -5.99
C THR A 156 7.53 -8.49 -7.12
N LYS A 157 8.31 -8.69 -8.18
CA LYS A 157 8.30 -7.82 -9.36
C LYS A 157 6.93 -7.80 -10.05
N ILE A 158 6.31 -8.97 -10.24
CA ILE A 158 4.96 -9.07 -10.83
C ILE A 158 3.94 -8.34 -9.94
N LEU A 159 3.97 -8.53 -8.63
CA LEU A 159 3.06 -7.85 -7.70
C LEU A 159 3.20 -6.33 -7.79
N ASN A 160 4.43 -5.81 -7.74
CA ASN A 160 4.67 -4.37 -7.82
C ASN A 160 4.30 -3.78 -9.20
N TYR A 161 4.56 -4.50 -10.30
CA TYR A 161 4.13 -4.08 -11.63
C TYR A 161 2.60 -4.08 -11.76
N SER A 162 1.93 -5.03 -11.13
CA SER A 162 0.46 -5.06 -11.09
C SER A 162 -0.09 -3.84 -10.36
N LEU A 163 0.47 -3.48 -9.22
CA LEU A 163 0.09 -2.26 -8.48
C LEU A 163 0.37 -1.00 -9.30
N PHE A 164 1.51 -0.93 -9.97
CA PHE A 164 1.85 0.19 -10.83
C PHE A 164 0.87 0.31 -12.00
N GLY A 165 0.55 -0.80 -12.68
CA GLY A 165 -0.44 -0.84 -13.75
C GLY A 165 -1.82 -0.36 -13.30
N LEU A 166 -2.26 -0.76 -12.10
CA LEU A 166 -3.50 -0.30 -11.50
C LEU A 166 -3.46 1.21 -11.20
N ASN A 167 -2.34 1.73 -10.71
CA ASN A 167 -2.18 3.16 -10.48
C ASN A 167 -2.31 3.96 -11.79
N ILE A 168 -1.73 3.47 -12.90
CA ILE A 168 -1.90 4.10 -14.22
C ILE A 168 -3.36 4.02 -14.69
N TYR A 169 -4.01 2.89 -14.51
CA TYR A 169 -5.41 2.70 -14.92
C TYR A 169 -6.36 3.68 -14.22
N TRP A 170 -6.08 4.03 -12.95
CA TRP A 170 -6.94 4.95 -12.19
C TRP A 170 -6.64 6.44 -12.41
N PHE A 171 -5.50 6.78 -12.99
CA PHE A 171 -5.14 8.16 -13.30
C PHE A 171 -5.78 8.61 -14.62
#